data_96971732f921d2fe0d354ae14e802c56
#
_entry.id   96971732f921d2fe0d354ae14e802c56
#
_cell.length_a   1.000
_cell.length_b   1.000
_cell.length_c   1.000
_cell.angle_alpha   90.00
_cell.angle_beta   90.00
_cell.angle_gamma   90.00
#
_symmetry.space_group_name_H-M   'P 1'
#
loop_
_entity.id
_entity.type
_entity.pdbx_description
1 polymer ?
#
loop_
_entity_poly.entity_id
_entity_poly.type
_entity_poly.pdbx_seq_one_letter_code
_entity_poly.pdbx_strand_id
1 'polypeptide(L)'
;MSIFLVSAAILLLVLMVAWLRERRLLRKPQLLGEILDLADALERELLECRARLREIPALAASLSPTEQLSARATLAAEPLVQDALRDLLAHRLWLKEHADKASLDELTAARNALAATRASLATQLARLADVRADFEHTAKMPR
;
A
#
# COMPACT_ATOMS: atom_id res chain seq x y z
N MET A 1 -37.61 24.55 38.15
CA MET A 1 -36.20 24.54 37.75
C MET A 1 -35.70 23.16 37.31
N SER A 2 -36.08 22.08 37.97
CA SER A 2 -35.60 20.71 37.62
C SER A 2 -36.01 20.25 36.20
N ILE A 3 -37.19 20.59 35.72
CA ILE A 3 -37.71 20.18 34.42
C ILE A 3 -36.90 20.83 33.27
N PHE A 4 -36.51 22.09 33.41
CA PHE A 4 -35.70 22.78 32.42
C PHE A 4 -34.28 22.22 32.33
N LEU A 5 -33.69 21.79 33.46
CA LEU A 5 -32.40 21.16 33.48
C LEU A 5 -32.42 19.77 32.84
N VAL A 6 -33.46 18.99 33.08
CA VAL A 6 -33.63 17.68 32.47
C VAL A 6 -33.84 17.78 30.94
N SER A 7 -34.69 18.74 30.51
CA SER A 7 -34.92 18.94 29.08
C SER A 7 -33.68 19.44 28.35
N ALA A 8 -32.88 20.32 28.95
CA ALA A 8 -31.61 20.77 28.43
C ALA A 8 -30.59 19.63 28.32
N ALA A 9 -30.50 18.75 29.32
CA ALA A 9 -29.63 17.59 29.32
C ALA A 9 -29.99 16.58 28.20
N ILE A 10 -31.29 16.33 28.01
CA ILE A 10 -31.79 15.45 26.93
C ILE A 10 -31.45 16.05 25.56
N LEU A 11 -31.64 17.35 25.38
CA LEU A 11 -31.33 18.04 24.11
C LEU A 11 -29.86 17.99 23.80
N LEU A 12 -28.98 18.20 24.78
CA LEU A 12 -27.53 18.05 24.64
C LEU A 12 -27.09 16.63 24.28
N LEU A 13 -27.75 15.65 24.91
CA LEU A 13 -27.46 14.23 24.64
C LEU A 13 -27.87 13.86 23.21
N VAL A 14 -29.03 14.32 22.75
CA VAL A 14 -29.50 14.11 21.37
C VAL A 14 -28.59 14.78 20.37
N LEU A 15 -28.15 16.02 20.61
CA LEU A 15 -27.20 16.74 19.76
C LEU A 15 -25.84 16.05 19.73
N MET A 16 -25.38 15.55 20.87
CA MET A 16 -24.11 14.81 20.95
C MET A 16 -24.17 13.50 20.19
N VAL A 17 -25.28 12.76 20.31
CA VAL A 17 -25.50 11.51 19.56
C VAL A 17 -25.62 11.79 18.06
N ALA A 18 -26.35 12.82 17.64
CA ALA A 18 -26.46 13.24 16.26
C ALA A 18 -25.08 13.62 15.67
N TRP A 19 -24.29 14.41 16.41
CA TRP A 19 -22.96 14.81 16.02
C TRP A 19 -21.97 13.64 15.91
N LEU A 20 -22.03 12.67 16.86
CA LEU A 20 -21.24 11.44 16.80
C LEU A 20 -21.63 10.56 15.61
N ARG A 21 -22.93 10.52 15.29
CA ARG A 21 -23.45 9.77 14.15
C ARG A 21 -23.02 10.39 12.82
N GLU A 22 -23.07 11.71 12.73
CA GLU A 22 -22.62 12.47 11.54
C GLU A 22 -21.12 12.33 11.33
N ARG A 23 -20.30 12.39 12.38
CA ARG A 23 -18.86 12.12 12.31
C ARG A 23 -18.56 10.68 11.86
N ARG A 24 -19.36 9.71 12.27
CA ARG A 24 -19.19 8.31 11.82
C ARG A 24 -19.56 8.14 10.34
N LEU A 25 -20.61 8.84 9.89
CA LEU A 25 -21.03 8.80 8.48
C LEU A 25 -20.02 9.46 7.54
N LEU A 26 -19.33 10.51 7.98
CA LEU A 26 -18.30 11.19 7.22
C LEU A 26 -16.93 10.45 7.21
N ARG A 27 -16.66 9.65 8.25
CA ARG A 27 -15.39 8.88 8.34
C ARG A 27 -15.31 7.74 7.33
N LYS A 28 -16.43 7.10 7.01
CA LYS A 28 -16.44 5.95 6.09
C LYS A 28 -16.02 6.32 4.67
N PRO A 29 -16.56 7.37 4.02
CA PRO A 29 -16.12 7.79 2.70
C PRO A 29 -14.68 8.30 2.69
N GLN A 30 -14.21 8.94 3.76
CA GLN A 30 -12.81 9.37 3.89
C GLN A 30 -11.87 8.18 3.95
N LEU A 31 -12.16 7.17 4.76
CA LEU A 31 -11.39 5.93 4.84
C LEU A 31 -11.35 5.18 3.51
N LEU A 32 -12.47 5.11 2.81
CA LEU A 32 -12.52 4.51 1.47
C LEU A 32 -11.64 5.26 0.48
N GLY A 33 -11.67 6.61 0.51
CA GLY A 33 -10.77 7.43 -0.30
C GLY A 33 -9.29 7.13 0.01
N GLU A 34 -8.91 7.13 1.28
CA GLU A 34 -7.53 6.80 1.70
C GLU A 34 -7.10 5.39 1.26
N ILE A 35 -7.99 4.40 1.35
CA ILE A 35 -7.70 3.02 0.90
C ILE A 35 -7.48 2.97 -0.60
N LEU A 36 -8.31 3.66 -1.39
CA LEU A 36 -8.17 3.72 -2.85
C LEU A 36 -6.88 4.43 -3.25
N ASP A 37 -6.55 5.55 -2.61
CA ASP A 37 -5.31 6.28 -2.86
C ASP A 37 -4.06 5.44 -2.53
N LEU A 38 -4.10 4.71 -1.41
CA LEU A 38 -3.04 3.76 -1.03
C LEU A 38 -2.93 2.61 -2.04
N ALA A 39 -4.05 2.08 -2.50
CA ALA A 39 -4.07 1.02 -3.50
C ALA A 39 -3.50 1.49 -4.84
N ASP A 40 -3.82 2.71 -5.28
CA ASP A 40 -3.29 3.30 -6.51
C ASP A 40 -1.79 3.60 -6.40
N ALA A 41 -1.34 4.09 -5.25
CA ALA A 41 0.08 4.30 -4.99
C ALA A 41 0.87 2.98 -4.99
N LEU A 42 0.34 1.96 -4.32
CA LEU A 42 0.95 0.63 -4.26
C LEU A 42 1.02 -0.03 -5.65
N GLU A 43 -0.03 0.09 -6.46
CA GLU A 43 -0.03 -0.42 -7.84
C GLU A 43 1.07 0.22 -8.67
N ARG A 44 1.22 1.55 -8.62
CA ARG A 44 2.29 2.25 -9.34
C ARG A 44 3.67 1.78 -8.90
N GLU A 45 3.89 1.64 -7.59
CA GLU A 45 5.17 1.19 -7.03
C GLU A 45 5.48 -0.26 -7.43
N LEU A 46 4.49 -1.15 -7.47
CA LEU A 46 4.63 -2.53 -7.94
C LEU A 46 4.96 -2.60 -9.44
N LEU A 47 4.29 -1.79 -10.25
CA LEU A 47 4.57 -1.72 -11.69
C LEU A 47 5.97 -1.16 -11.97
N GLU A 48 6.40 -0.17 -11.20
CA GLU A 48 7.75 0.38 -11.27
C GLU A 48 8.80 -0.68 -10.86
N CYS A 49 8.55 -1.42 -9.77
CA CYS A 49 9.39 -2.53 -9.34
C CYS A 49 9.54 -3.58 -10.45
N ARG A 50 8.41 -3.96 -11.07
CA ARG A 50 8.39 -4.91 -12.20
C ARG A 50 9.18 -4.40 -13.40
N ALA A 51 9.05 -3.12 -13.73
CA ALA A 51 9.80 -2.52 -14.84
C ALA A 51 11.32 -2.57 -14.57
N ARG A 52 11.74 -2.21 -13.36
CA ARG A 52 13.15 -2.27 -12.95
C ARG A 52 13.70 -3.69 -12.95
N LEU A 53 12.94 -4.68 -12.50
CA LEU A 53 13.33 -6.09 -12.54
C LEU A 53 13.56 -6.59 -13.98
N ARG A 54 12.79 -6.11 -14.95
CA ARG A 54 12.94 -6.46 -16.35
C ARG A 54 14.18 -5.89 -17.03
N GLU A 55 14.75 -4.82 -16.49
CA GLU A 55 16.01 -4.23 -16.98
C GLU A 55 17.24 -5.01 -16.52
N ILE A 56 17.17 -5.75 -15.42
CA ILE A 56 18.29 -6.48 -14.82
C ILE A 56 18.93 -7.50 -15.77
N PRO A 57 18.19 -8.32 -16.55
CA PRO A 57 18.81 -9.27 -17.46
C PRO A 57 19.72 -8.62 -18.52
N ALA A 58 19.31 -7.46 -19.03
CA ALA A 58 20.12 -6.73 -20.01
C ALA A 58 21.43 -6.19 -19.40
N LEU A 59 21.37 -5.71 -18.15
CA LEU A 59 22.54 -5.28 -17.40
C LEU A 59 23.44 -6.47 -17.01
N ALA A 60 22.84 -7.59 -16.60
CA ALA A 60 23.57 -8.78 -16.17
C ALA A 60 24.34 -9.46 -17.30
N ALA A 61 23.97 -9.28 -18.56
CA ALA A 61 24.65 -9.86 -19.69
C ALA A 61 26.11 -9.37 -19.84
N SER A 62 26.45 -8.19 -19.30
CA SER A 62 27.80 -7.59 -19.33
C SER A 62 28.61 -7.84 -18.05
N LEU A 63 28.04 -8.55 -17.06
CA LEU A 63 28.63 -8.74 -15.73
C LEU A 63 29.41 -10.04 -15.59
N SER A 64 30.29 -10.11 -14.58
CA SER A 64 31.02 -11.32 -14.21
C SER A 64 30.06 -12.44 -13.74
N PRO A 65 30.53 -13.73 -13.76
CA PRO A 65 29.70 -14.85 -13.33
C PRO A 65 29.14 -14.72 -11.90
N THR A 66 29.87 -14.11 -10.98
CA THR A 66 29.48 -13.91 -9.59
C THR A 66 28.35 -12.86 -9.49
N GLU A 67 28.46 -11.78 -10.25
CA GLU A 67 27.46 -10.72 -10.33
C GLU A 67 26.19 -11.20 -11.02
N GLN A 68 26.30 -12.10 -12.00
CA GLN A 68 25.16 -12.76 -12.63
C GLN A 68 24.35 -13.60 -11.64
N LEU A 69 24.99 -14.25 -10.66
CA LEU A 69 24.28 -14.97 -9.58
C LEU A 69 23.45 -14.02 -8.73
N SER A 70 24.00 -12.86 -8.36
CA SER A 70 23.27 -11.82 -7.63
C SER A 70 22.10 -11.26 -8.43
N ALA A 71 22.29 -11.02 -9.73
CA ALA A 71 21.21 -10.59 -10.63
C ALA A 71 20.09 -11.63 -10.73
N ARG A 72 20.41 -12.93 -10.80
CA ARG A 72 19.43 -14.03 -10.78
C ARG A 72 18.64 -14.10 -9.48
N ALA A 73 19.30 -13.89 -8.34
CA ALA A 73 18.65 -13.84 -7.04
C ALA A 73 17.63 -12.69 -6.96
N THR A 74 17.99 -11.54 -7.56
CA THR A 74 17.08 -10.38 -7.64
C THR A 74 15.89 -10.65 -8.57
N LEU A 75 16.08 -11.34 -9.69
CA LEU A 75 15.01 -11.76 -10.61
C LEU A 75 14.03 -12.75 -9.96
N ALA A 76 14.45 -13.51 -8.95
CA ALA A 76 13.55 -14.37 -8.19
C ALA A 76 12.45 -13.60 -7.44
N ALA A 77 12.56 -12.28 -7.32
CA ALA A 77 11.51 -11.42 -6.76
C ALA A 77 10.35 -11.14 -7.74
N GLU A 78 10.51 -11.39 -9.05
CA GLU A 78 9.48 -11.10 -10.05
C GLU A 78 8.14 -11.81 -9.78
N PRO A 79 8.09 -13.11 -9.46
CA PRO A 79 6.83 -13.79 -9.12
C PRO A 79 6.18 -13.19 -7.87
N LEU A 80 6.95 -12.75 -6.88
CA LEU A 80 6.41 -12.09 -5.69
C LEU A 80 5.71 -10.76 -6.01
N VAL A 81 6.26 -9.99 -6.95
CA VAL A 81 5.62 -8.75 -7.43
C VAL A 81 4.33 -9.06 -8.18
N GLN A 82 4.29 -10.12 -8.98
CA GLN A 82 3.08 -10.56 -9.68
C GLN A 82 1.99 -11.01 -8.71
N ASP A 83 2.35 -11.77 -7.68
CA ASP A 83 1.41 -12.21 -6.65
C ASP A 83 0.88 -11.02 -5.85
N ALA A 84 1.73 -10.06 -5.50
CA ALA A 84 1.31 -8.82 -4.83
C ALA A 84 0.33 -7.99 -5.68
N LEU A 85 0.53 -7.91 -7.00
CA LEU A 85 -0.41 -7.24 -7.91
C LEU A 85 -1.76 -7.98 -7.98
N ARG A 86 -1.74 -9.32 -7.98
CA ARG A 86 -2.96 -10.13 -7.95
C ARG A 86 -3.73 -9.96 -6.65
N ASP A 87 -3.03 -9.96 -5.52
CA ASP A 87 -3.63 -9.74 -4.20
C ASP A 87 -4.23 -8.34 -4.08
N LEU A 88 -3.55 -7.32 -4.63
CA LEU A 88 -4.06 -5.96 -4.67
C LEU A 88 -5.35 -5.87 -5.49
N LEU A 89 -5.41 -6.55 -6.63
CA LEU A 89 -6.62 -6.62 -7.45
C LEU A 89 -7.77 -7.30 -6.70
N ALA A 90 -7.48 -8.40 -6.01
CA ALA A 90 -8.47 -9.10 -5.18
C ALA A 90 -9.01 -8.20 -4.07
N HIS A 91 -8.16 -7.42 -3.40
CA HIS A 91 -8.57 -6.44 -2.40
C HIS A 91 -9.46 -5.33 -2.97
N ARG A 92 -9.15 -4.82 -4.17
CA ARG A 92 -9.97 -3.82 -4.85
C ARG A 92 -11.36 -4.35 -5.21
N LEU A 93 -11.43 -5.59 -5.70
CA LEU A 93 -12.70 -6.25 -6.00
C LEU A 93 -13.53 -6.47 -4.74
N TRP A 94 -12.91 -6.93 -3.65
CA TRP A 94 -13.57 -7.08 -2.36
C TRP A 94 -14.13 -5.74 -1.86
N LEU A 95 -13.36 -4.66 -1.93
CA LEU A 95 -13.82 -3.32 -1.56
C LEU A 95 -15.02 -2.89 -2.40
N LYS A 96 -14.97 -3.10 -3.72
CA LYS A 96 -16.07 -2.77 -4.62
C LYS A 96 -17.38 -3.46 -4.24
N GLU A 97 -17.29 -4.71 -3.80
CA GLU A 97 -18.46 -5.53 -3.47
C GLU A 97 -18.95 -5.32 -2.03
N HIS A 98 -18.06 -5.00 -1.09
CA HIS A 98 -18.34 -5.03 0.34
C HIS A 98 -18.21 -3.67 1.03
N ALA A 99 -17.72 -2.62 0.36
CA ALA A 99 -17.46 -1.32 0.98
C ALA A 99 -18.69 -0.73 1.69
N ASP A 100 -19.87 -0.90 1.12
CA ASP A 100 -21.13 -0.39 1.70
C ASP A 100 -21.49 -1.10 3.01
N LYS A 101 -21.17 -2.38 3.13
CA LYS A 101 -21.51 -3.25 4.27
C LYS A 101 -20.38 -3.32 5.31
N ALA A 102 -19.14 -3.04 4.91
CA ALA A 102 -17.99 -3.12 5.77
C ALA A 102 -18.10 -2.14 6.95
N SER A 103 -17.68 -2.59 8.12
CA SER A 103 -17.57 -1.76 9.33
C SER A 103 -16.36 -0.81 9.23
N LEU A 104 -16.35 0.24 10.05
CA LEU A 104 -15.20 1.13 10.16
C LEU A 104 -13.94 0.40 10.62
N ASP A 105 -14.07 -0.61 11.47
CA ASP A 105 -12.94 -1.39 11.98
C ASP A 105 -12.33 -2.27 10.87
N GLU A 106 -13.16 -2.90 10.04
CA GLU A 106 -12.72 -3.67 8.88
C GLU A 106 -12.02 -2.77 7.84
N LEU A 107 -12.57 -1.59 7.56
CA LEU A 107 -11.94 -0.62 6.66
C LEU A 107 -10.62 -0.08 7.21
N THR A 108 -10.56 0.17 8.51
CA THR A 108 -9.32 0.61 9.18
C THR A 108 -8.25 -0.49 9.13
N ALA A 109 -8.63 -1.75 9.34
CA ALA A 109 -7.73 -2.88 9.21
C ALA A 109 -7.21 -3.03 7.78
N ALA A 110 -8.07 -2.90 6.77
CA ALA A 110 -7.69 -2.94 5.36
C ALA A 110 -6.71 -1.81 5.00
N ARG A 111 -6.97 -0.58 5.44
CA ARG A 111 -6.08 0.57 5.26
C ARG A 111 -4.70 0.30 5.88
N ASN A 112 -4.67 -0.19 7.12
CA ASN A 112 -3.41 -0.45 7.82
C ASN A 112 -2.61 -1.57 7.15
N ALA A 113 -3.27 -2.62 6.65
CA ALA A 113 -2.64 -3.69 5.90
C ALA A 113 -2.00 -3.18 4.60
N LEU A 114 -2.70 -2.36 3.83
CA LEU A 114 -2.16 -1.73 2.61
C LEU A 114 -0.99 -0.81 2.92
N ALA A 115 -1.07 0.00 3.98
CA ALA A 115 0.02 0.88 4.40
C ALA A 115 1.27 0.09 4.80
N ALA A 116 1.12 -1.03 5.54
CA ALA A 116 2.22 -1.91 5.91
C ALA A 116 2.86 -2.57 4.68
N THR A 117 2.06 -3.06 3.75
CA THR A 117 2.54 -3.65 2.48
C THR A 117 3.32 -2.62 1.67
N ARG A 118 2.82 -1.39 1.58
CA ARG A 118 3.51 -0.30 0.88
C ARG A 118 4.86 0.03 1.52
N ALA A 119 4.93 0.11 2.85
CA ALA A 119 6.18 0.36 3.57
C ALA A 119 7.21 -0.75 3.33
N SER A 120 6.78 -2.01 3.32
CA SER A 120 7.62 -3.16 2.98
C SER A 120 8.14 -3.09 1.54
N LEU A 121 7.28 -2.76 0.59
CA LEU A 121 7.66 -2.61 -0.82
C LEU A 121 8.65 -1.48 -1.02
N ALA A 122 8.47 -0.33 -0.37
CA ALA A 122 9.40 0.80 -0.43
C ALA A 122 10.81 0.39 0.03
N THR A 123 10.90 -0.42 1.08
CA THR A 123 12.18 -0.97 1.56
C THR A 123 12.82 -1.90 0.53
N GLN A 124 12.04 -2.73 -0.14
CA GLN A 124 12.55 -3.64 -1.19
C GLN A 124 13.00 -2.86 -2.44
N LEU A 125 12.26 -1.83 -2.85
CA LEU A 125 12.65 -0.95 -3.95
C LEU A 125 13.96 -0.20 -3.67
N ALA A 126 14.16 0.27 -2.44
CA ALA A 126 15.41 0.90 -2.03
C ALA A 126 16.58 -0.09 -2.16
N ARG A 127 16.42 -1.33 -1.70
CA ARG A 127 17.45 -2.39 -1.86
C ARG A 127 17.74 -2.71 -3.32
N LEU A 128 16.73 -2.75 -4.18
CA LEU A 128 16.93 -2.95 -5.62
C LEU A 128 17.70 -1.79 -6.26
N ALA A 129 17.43 -0.55 -5.82
CA ALA A 129 18.17 0.61 -6.30
C ALA A 129 19.63 0.57 -5.88
N ASP A 130 19.93 0.15 -4.66
CA ASP A 130 21.30 -0.01 -4.16
C ASP A 130 22.06 -1.10 -4.97
N VAL A 131 21.47 -2.27 -5.18
CA VAL A 131 22.03 -3.35 -5.98
C VAL A 131 22.32 -2.88 -7.42
N ARG A 132 21.40 -2.11 -8.02
CA ARG A 132 21.60 -1.55 -9.35
C ARG A 132 22.79 -0.57 -9.38
N ALA A 133 22.88 0.33 -8.40
CA ALA A 133 23.97 1.29 -8.29
C ALA A 133 25.33 0.60 -8.16
N ASP A 134 25.40 -0.49 -7.39
CA ASP A 134 26.62 -1.30 -7.24
C ASP A 134 27.02 -1.95 -8.58
N PHE A 135 26.08 -2.49 -9.34
CA PHE A 135 26.36 -3.05 -10.67
C PHE A 135 26.82 -2.00 -11.66
N GLU A 136 26.21 -0.82 -11.68
CA GLU A 136 26.62 0.28 -12.55
C GLU A 136 28.03 0.80 -12.19
N HIS A 137 28.36 0.82 -10.90
CA HIS A 137 29.68 1.23 -10.42
C HIS A 137 30.78 0.23 -10.83
N THR A 138 30.51 -1.06 -10.65
CA THR A 138 31.46 -2.14 -10.99
C THR A 138 31.66 -2.23 -12.50
N ALA A 139 30.62 -2.04 -13.30
CA ALA A 139 30.71 -2.04 -14.76
C ALA A 139 31.54 -0.86 -15.33
N LYS A 140 31.68 0.23 -14.56
CA LYS A 140 32.47 1.42 -14.97
C LYS A 140 33.91 1.39 -14.50
N MET A 141 34.32 0.43 -13.66
CA MET A 141 35.75 0.29 -13.28
C MET A 141 36.55 -0.32 -14.43
N PRO A 142 37.50 0.40 -15.00
CA PRO A 142 38.40 -0.17 -16.00
C PRO A 142 39.29 -1.24 -15.32
N ARG A 143 39.40 -2.40 -15.95
CA ARG A 143 40.35 -3.46 -15.58
C ARG A 143 41.76 -3.07 -15.95
#